data_5f2fcb92a93084047b574561840bb68a
#
_entry.id   5f2fcb92a93084047b574561840bb68a
#
_cell.length_a   1.000
_cell.length_b   1.000
_cell.length_c   1.000
_cell.angle_alpha   90.00
_cell.angle_beta   90.00
_cell.angle_gamma   90.00
#
_symmetry.space_group_name_H-M   'P 1'
#
loop_
_entity.id
_entity.type
_entity.pdbx_description
1 polymer ?
#
loop_
_entity_poly.entity_id
_entity_poly.type
_entity_poly.pdbx_seq_one_letter_code
_entity_poly.pdbx_strand_id
1 'polypeptide(L)'
;MYFCVSLLKTKYSSIHIINMRMIIGFIFNSLYCQVNQVPVYSEKPSIFKLLTLRGILGGLDVICVFTCFTLMSVSDGSIIVNTNPIWTNFLAAIFLGEQLSKKAIGFCTLSFIGIILVSRPPFLFADNTSNTNQKNQNQLQGTLFGLAGSLFVACVQIVVRKLSHQLKCNGAMHMQYSYIICIFLTSILLINNNEKPFVFNIKFFCIITILSLCGFAAQLLQSKALSLEKASIITPMKYLQILLSFIIDIVVFKNQVIMTSVIGAILIIFGSIGVII
;
A
#
# COMPACT_ATOMS: atom_id res chain seq x y z
N MET A 1 -10.09 0.17 -5.33
CA MET A 1 -9.96 0.10 -3.86
C MET A 1 -10.43 1.39 -3.18
N TYR A 2 -9.89 2.56 -3.49
CA TYR A 2 -10.29 3.86 -2.90
C TYR A 2 -11.78 4.17 -3.03
N PHE A 3 -12.39 3.89 -4.19
CA PHE A 3 -13.83 4.08 -4.42
C PHE A 3 -14.71 3.31 -3.43
N CYS A 4 -14.42 2.02 -3.21
CA CYS A 4 -15.19 1.22 -2.24
C CYS A 4 -14.99 1.70 -0.80
N VAL A 5 -13.77 2.15 -0.46
CA VAL A 5 -13.47 2.69 0.87
C VAL A 5 -14.19 4.02 1.10
N SER A 6 -14.27 4.91 0.09
CA SER A 6 -14.99 6.19 0.22
C SER A 6 -16.48 5.99 0.47
N LEU A 7 -17.11 4.99 -0.15
CA LEU A 7 -18.51 4.63 0.08
C LEU A 7 -18.77 4.10 1.51
N LEU A 8 -17.77 3.47 2.12
CA LEU A 8 -17.91 2.86 3.45
C LEU A 8 -17.51 3.79 4.59
N LYS A 9 -16.64 4.76 4.34
CA LYS A 9 -16.05 5.67 5.36
C LYS A 9 -17.09 6.56 6.04
N THR A 10 -18.26 6.76 5.44
CA THR A 10 -19.34 7.58 6.03
C THR A 10 -20.06 6.92 7.20
N LYS A 11 -19.97 5.59 7.35
CA LYS A 11 -20.72 4.83 8.38
C LYS A 11 -19.84 3.99 9.30
N TYR A 12 -18.61 3.67 8.90
CA TYR A 12 -17.74 2.74 9.62
C TYR A 12 -16.36 3.34 9.82
N SER A 13 -15.75 3.08 10.97
CA SER A 13 -14.35 3.42 11.20
C SER A 13 -13.43 2.69 10.23
N SER A 14 -12.39 3.37 9.77
CA SER A 14 -11.40 2.78 8.85
C SER A 14 -10.73 1.54 9.42
N ILE A 15 -10.60 1.44 10.75
CA ILE A 15 -10.02 0.26 11.42
C ILE A 15 -10.93 -0.96 11.24
N HIS A 16 -12.27 -0.80 11.40
CA HIS A 16 -13.23 -1.87 11.13
C HIS A 16 -13.16 -2.36 9.68
N ILE A 17 -13.07 -1.45 8.71
CA ILE A 17 -12.95 -1.80 7.29
C ILE A 17 -11.66 -2.60 7.05
N ILE A 18 -10.53 -2.19 7.62
CA ILE A 18 -9.25 -2.89 7.47
C ILE A 18 -9.33 -4.27 8.12
N ASN A 19 -9.81 -4.37 9.37
CA ASN A 19 -9.89 -5.63 10.09
C ASN A 19 -10.77 -6.65 9.35
N MET A 20 -11.99 -6.27 8.94
CA MET A 20 -12.89 -7.13 8.18
C MET A 20 -12.29 -7.56 6.83
N ARG A 21 -11.62 -6.63 6.14
CA ARG A 21 -10.90 -6.94 4.89
C ARG A 21 -9.81 -7.98 5.10
N MET A 22 -9.06 -7.89 6.21
CA MET A 22 -8.01 -8.86 6.52
C MET A 22 -8.58 -10.23 6.87
N ILE A 23 -9.68 -10.28 7.62
CA ILE A 23 -10.37 -11.55 7.95
C ILE A 23 -10.87 -12.25 6.68
N ILE A 24 -11.58 -11.52 5.81
CA ILE A 24 -12.10 -12.09 4.56
C ILE A 24 -10.95 -12.47 3.61
N GLY A 25 -9.90 -11.64 3.53
CA GLY A 25 -8.69 -11.95 2.76
C GLY A 25 -7.99 -13.20 3.26
N PHE A 26 -7.91 -13.39 4.57
CA PHE A 26 -7.39 -14.62 5.20
C PHE A 26 -8.19 -15.86 4.77
N ILE A 27 -9.54 -15.77 4.76
CA ILE A 27 -10.40 -16.87 4.33
C ILE A 27 -10.12 -17.21 2.85
N PHE A 28 -10.09 -16.23 1.95
CA PHE A 28 -9.77 -16.46 0.54
C PHE A 28 -8.39 -17.07 0.35
N ASN A 29 -7.38 -16.57 1.07
CA ASN A 29 -6.04 -17.11 0.99
C ASN A 29 -5.95 -18.55 1.53
N SER A 30 -6.67 -18.87 2.62
CA SER A 30 -6.73 -20.21 3.18
C SER A 30 -7.39 -21.20 2.22
N LEU A 31 -8.51 -20.81 1.59
CA LEU A 31 -9.16 -21.62 0.55
C LEU A 31 -8.23 -21.85 -0.65
N TYR A 32 -7.53 -20.80 -1.10
CA TYR A 32 -6.55 -20.92 -2.17
C TYR A 32 -5.40 -21.87 -1.82
N CYS A 33 -4.89 -21.80 -0.57
CA CYS A 33 -3.85 -22.71 -0.10
C CYS A 33 -4.32 -24.17 -0.07
N GLN A 34 -5.56 -24.42 0.36
CA GLN A 34 -6.15 -25.77 0.38
C GLN A 34 -6.32 -26.34 -1.04
N VAL A 35 -6.92 -25.56 -1.95
CA VAL A 35 -7.15 -26.00 -3.33
C VAL A 35 -5.84 -26.28 -4.08
N ASN A 36 -4.81 -25.45 -3.89
CA ASN A 36 -3.53 -25.59 -4.58
C ASN A 36 -2.49 -26.38 -3.77
N GLN A 37 -2.88 -27.00 -2.66
CA GLN A 37 -1.99 -27.78 -1.77
C GLN A 37 -0.72 -27.02 -1.37
N VAL A 38 -0.85 -25.72 -1.15
CA VAL A 38 0.27 -24.87 -0.74
C VAL A 38 0.52 -25.08 0.75
N PRO A 39 1.75 -25.46 1.17
CA PRO A 39 2.07 -25.61 2.58
C PRO A 39 1.95 -24.26 3.30
N VAL A 40 1.19 -24.21 4.38
CA VAL A 40 1.00 -23.01 5.20
C VAL A 40 2.18 -22.80 6.16
N TYR A 41 2.84 -23.89 6.53
CA TYR A 41 3.95 -23.88 7.47
C TYR A 41 5.26 -24.28 6.76
N SER A 42 6.37 -23.68 7.17
CA SER A 42 7.71 -24.07 6.73
C SER A 42 8.49 -24.66 7.88
N GLU A 43 9.04 -25.86 7.67
CA GLU A 43 9.91 -26.52 8.64
C GLU A 43 11.28 -25.84 8.80
N LYS A 44 11.68 -25.03 7.83
CA LYS A 44 12.97 -24.32 7.85
C LYS A 44 12.88 -23.07 8.73
N PRO A 45 13.62 -22.98 9.85
CA PRO A 45 13.53 -21.87 10.80
C PRO A 45 13.92 -20.52 10.19
N SER A 46 14.79 -20.50 9.17
CA SER A 46 15.16 -19.27 8.46
C SER A 46 13.99 -18.69 7.65
N ILE A 47 13.19 -19.55 7.02
CA ILE A 47 11.99 -19.14 6.27
C ILE A 47 10.92 -18.64 7.24
N PHE A 48 10.69 -19.37 8.34
CA PHE A 48 9.72 -18.97 9.37
C PHE A 48 10.02 -17.57 9.94
N LYS A 49 11.29 -17.27 10.25
CA LYS A 49 11.69 -15.92 10.70
C LYS A 49 11.36 -14.84 9.69
N LEU A 50 11.60 -15.08 8.39
CA LEU A 50 11.28 -14.12 7.34
C LEU A 50 9.77 -13.96 7.13
N LEU A 51 8.99 -15.05 7.25
CA LEU A 51 7.52 -14.99 7.18
C LEU A 51 6.93 -14.16 8.32
N THR A 52 7.43 -14.38 9.55
CA THR A 52 7.01 -13.59 10.71
C THR A 52 7.43 -12.13 10.57
N LEU A 53 8.66 -11.87 10.14
CA LEU A 53 9.16 -10.51 9.86
C LEU A 53 8.28 -9.81 8.82
N ARG A 54 7.90 -10.50 7.73
CA ARG A 54 6.97 -9.98 6.71
C ARG A 54 5.62 -9.58 7.32
N GLY A 55 5.10 -10.40 8.23
CA GLY A 55 3.83 -10.11 8.91
C GLY A 55 3.93 -8.90 9.82
N ILE A 56 4.98 -8.80 10.64
CA ILE A 56 5.20 -7.67 11.56
C ILE A 56 5.38 -6.37 10.78
N LEU A 57 6.26 -6.35 9.77
CA LEU A 57 6.48 -5.17 8.95
C LEU A 57 5.20 -4.71 8.22
N GLY A 58 4.40 -5.67 7.72
CA GLY A 58 3.12 -5.35 7.08
C GLY A 58 2.07 -4.85 8.07
N GLY A 59 2.09 -5.29 9.32
CA GLY A 59 1.23 -4.75 10.37
C GLY A 59 1.62 -3.34 10.79
N LEU A 60 2.91 -3.09 10.96
CA LEU A 60 3.45 -1.76 11.26
C LEU A 60 3.17 -0.76 10.14
N ASP A 61 3.29 -1.19 8.88
CA ASP A 61 2.90 -0.39 7.71
C ASP A 61 1.44 0.05 7.82
N VAL A 62 0.52 -0.89 8.03
CA VAL A 62 -0.92 -0.58 8.15
C VAL A 62 -1.18 0.44 9.25
N ILE A 63 -0.55 0.29 10.43
CA ILE A 63 -0.71 1.23 11.55
C ILE A 63 -0.17 2.62 11.18
N CYS A 64 1.05 2.70 10.64
CA CYS A 64 1.68 3.97 10.30
C CYS A 64 0.90 4.71 9.20
N VAL A 65 0.51 4.02 8.13
CA VAL A 65 -0.26 4.60 7.03
C VAL A 65 -1.64 5.04 7.50
N PHE A 66 -2.29 4.25 8.35
CA PHE A 66 -3.59 4.63 8.93
C PHE A 66 -3.46 5.91 9.77
N THR A 67 -2.48 5.96 10.69
CA THR A 67 -2.22 7.13 11.53
C THR A 67 -1.90 8.36 10.68
N CYS A 68 -1.12 8.22 9.62
CA CYS A 68 -0.85 9.29 8.66
C CYS A 68 -2.16 9.87 8.09
N PHE A 69 -3.08 9.02 7.61
CA PHE A 69 -4.35 9.46 7.02
C PHE A 69 -5.37 9.98 8.04
N THR A 70 -5.18 9.77 9.33
CA THR A 70 -5.99 10.40 10.38
C THR A 70 -5.49 11.80 10.74
N LEU A 71 -4.18 12.04 10.64
CA LEU A 71 -3.53 13.29 11.04
C LEU A 71 -3.46 14.33 9.91
N MET A 72 -3.55 13.89 8.64
CA MET A 72 -3.42 14.78 7.49
C MET A 72 -4.40 14.44 6.36
N SER A 73 -4.47 15.30 5.33
CA SER A 73 -5.34 15.04 4.19
C SER A 73 -4.94 13.76 3.45
N VAL A 74 -5.94 13.05 2.90
CA VAL A 74 -5.68 11.82 2.12
C VAL A 74 -4.76 12.10 0.92
N SER A 75 -4.88 13.29 0.33
CA SER A 75 -4.03 13.72 -0.78
C SER A 75 -2.57 13.84 -0.37
N ASP A 76 -2.29 14.59 0.72
CA ASP A 76 -0.93 14.77 1.23
C ASP A 76 -0.32 13.44 1.71
N GLY A 77 -1.09 12.67 2.50
CA GLY A 77 -0.65 11.38 3.00
C GLY A 77 -0.35 10.37 1.89
N SER A 78 -1.15 10.37 0.80
CA SER A 78 -0.91 9.46 -0.32
C SER A 78 0.40 9.72 -1.03
N ILE A 79 0.82 10.99 -1.17
CA ILE A 79 2.11 11.35 -1.78
C ILE A 79 3.25 10.80 -0.94
N ILE A 80 3.20 11.04 0.37
CA ILE A 80 4.27 10.60 1.29
C ILE A 80 4.39 9.09 1.29
N VAL A 81 3.27 8.37 1.41
CA VAL A 81 3.26 6.91 1.38
C VAL A 81 3.76 6.36 0.05
N ASN A 82 3.46 7.02 -1.08
CA ASN A 82 3.95 6.62 -2.40
C ASN A 82 5.43 6.94 -2.66
N THR A 83 6.19 7.41 -1.68
CA THR A 83 7.66 7.44 -1.75
C THR A 83 8.31 6.05 -1.63
N ASN A 84 7.52 5.01 -1.30
CA ASN A 84 8.02 3.65 -1.08
C ASN A 84 8.88 3.07 -2.23
N PRO A 85 8.69 3.35 -3.55
CA PRO A 85 9.57 2.84 -4.58
C PRO A 85 11.00 3.39 -4.49
N ILE A 86 11.15 4.63 -4.00
CA ILE A 86 12.47 5.24 -3.79
C ILE A 86 13.22 4.44 -2.71
N TRP A 87 12.58 4.21 -1.57
CA TRP A 87 13.14 3.39 -0.49
C TRP A 87 13.43 1.96 -0.93
N THR A 88 12.52 1.37 -1.73
CA THR A 88 12.71 -0.01 -2.24
C THR A 88 13.94 -0.12 -3.11
N ASN A 89 14.24 0.86 -3.96
CA ASN A 89 15.43 0.86 -4.79
C ASN A 89 16.71 0.85 -3.94
N PHE A 90 16.78 1.69 -2.90
CA PHE A 90 17.93 1.70 -1.98
C PHE A 90 18.07 0.38 -1.22
N LEU A 91 16.98 -0.11 -0.65
CA LEU A 91 16.99 -1.35 0.12
C LEU A 91 17.30 -2.57 -0.76
N ALA A 92 16.82 -2.60 -2.01
CA ALA A 92 17.12 -3.67 -2.96
C ALA A 92 18.61 -3.76 -3.27
N ALA A 93 19.29 -2.62 -3.42
CA ALA A 93 20.73 -2.60 -3.61
C ALA A 93 21.49 -3.13 -2.38
N ILE A 94 21.08 -2.71 -1.17
CA ILE A 94 21.78 -3.09 0.07
C ILE A 94 21.53 -4.55 0.43
N PHE A 95 20.27 -5.00 0.41
CA PHE A 95 19.88 -6.31 0.96
C PHE A 95 19.77 -7.43 -0.08
N LEU A 96 19.55 -7.10 -1.36
CA LEU A 96 19.40 -8.08 -2.44
C LEU A 96 20.60 -8.07 -3.39
N GLY A 97 21.51 -7.09 -3.28
CA GLY A 97 22.62 -6.91 -4.21
C GLY A 97 22.16 -6.53 -5.63
N GLU A 98 20.94 -6.02 -5.78
CA GLU A 98 20.44 -5.55 -7.07
C GLU A 98 21.18 -4.28 -7.48
N GLN A 99 21.70 -4.23 -8.72
CA GLN A 99 22.40 -3.04 -9.20
C GLN A 99 21.44 -1.85 -9.32
N LEU A 100 21.75 -0.75 -8.68
CA LEU A 100 21.04 0.52 -8.83
C LEU A 100 21.31 1.10 -10.23
N SER A 101 20.32 0.98 -11.12
CA SER A 101 20.39 1.67 -12.39
C SER A 101 20.13 3.17 -12.19
N LYS A 102 21.09 4.03 -12.57
CA LYS A 102 20.90 5.49 -12.53
C LYS A 102 19.68 5.93 -13.35
N LYS A 103 19.42 5.23 -14.46
CA LYS A 103 18.22 5.43 -15.28
C LYS A 103 16.93 5.12 -14.50
N ALA A 104 16.87 3.97 -13.81
CA ALA A 104 15.70 3.59 -13.01
C ALA A 104 15.41 4.60 -11.89
N ILE A 105 16.44 5.12 -11.22
CA ILE A 105 16.28 6.18 -10.20
C ILE A 105 15.73 7.45 -10.84
N GLY A 106 16.26 7.89 -11.98
CA GLY A 106 15.79 9.08 -12.68
C GLY A 106 14.33 8.96 -13.11
N PHE A 107 13.92 7.84 -13.68
CA PHE A 107 12.53 7.60 -14.07
C PHE A 107 11.59 7.43 -12.86
N CYS A 108 12.06 6.84 -11.77
CA CYS A 108 11.29 6.75 -10.52
C CYS A 108 11.02 8.16 -9.93
N THR A 109 12.03 9.04 -9.90
CA THR A 109 11.86 10.43 -9.45
C THR A 109 10.94 11.23 -10.38
N LEU A 110 11.03 11.01 -11.69
CA LEU A 110 10.12 11.62 -12.67
C LEU A 110 8.66 11.23 -12.42
N SER A 111 8.40 9.92 -12.21
CA SER A 111 7.07 9.43 -11.86
C SER A 111 6.58 10.03 -10.54
N PHE A 112 7.47 10.19 -9.56
CA PHE A 112 7.11 10.79 -8.27
C PHE A 112 6.72 12.28 -8.38
N ILE A 113 7.42 13.05 -9.22
CA ILE A 113 7.01 14.42 -9.55
C ILE A 113 5.63 14.43 -10.19
N GLY A 114 5.36 13.49 -11.10
CA GLY A 114 4.03 13.31 -11.71
C GLY A 114 2.93 13.05 -10.66
N ILE A 115 3.21 12.26 -9.62
CA ILE A 115 2.28 12.02 -8.51
C ILE A 115 1.94 13.33 -7.77
N ILE A 116 2.92 14.15 -7.47
CA ILE A 116 2.73 15.44 -6.79
C ILE A 116 1.80 16.34 -7.63
N LEU A 117 2.00 16.38 -8.94
CA LEU A 117 1.18 17.19 -9.84
C LEU A 117 -0.27 16.67 -9.98
N VAL A 118 -0.49 15.35 -9.99
CA VAL A 118 -1.83 14.74 -10.03
C VAL A 118 -2.56 14.95 -8.71
N SER A 119 -1.90 14.67 -7.58
CA SER A 119 -2.52 14.70 -6.26
C SER A 119 -2.76 16.11 -5.72
N ARG A 120 -2.03 17.11 -6.22
CA ARG A 120 -2.15 18.54 -5.84
C ARG A 120 -2.28 18.76 -4.33
N PRO A 121 -1.27 18.39 -3.55
CA PRO A 121 -1.37 18.48 -2.09
C PRO A 121 -1.60 19.92 -1.64
N PRO A 122 -2.50 20.17 -0.67
CA PRO A 122 -2.79 21.50 -0.17
C PRO A 122 -1.57 22.27 0.33
N PHE A 123 -0.57 21.57 0.89
CA PHE A 123 0.65 22.23 1.38
C PHE A 123 1.53 22.88 0.27
N LEU A 124 1.36 22.45 -1.00
CA LEU A 124 2.07 23.03 -2.15
C LEU A 124 1.19 23.96 -3.01
N PHE A 125 -0.12 23.75 -3.01
CA PHE A 125 -1.04 24.37 -3.95
C PHE A 125 -2.16 25.20 -3.30
N ALA A 126 -2.26 25.26 -1.96
CA ALA A 126 -3.21 26.11 -1.26
C ALA A 126 -2.55 27.42 -0.82
N ASP A 127 -3.29 28.52 -0.95
CA ASP A 127 -2.88 29.81 -0.40
C ASP A 127 -2.85 29.78 1.14
N ASN A 128 -1.80 30.36 1.72
CA ASN A 128 -1.44 30.35 3.15
C ASN A 128 -2.43 31.19 4.00
N THR A 129 -3.65 30.72 4.23
CA THR A 129 -4.64 31.50 4.98
C THR A 129 -5.18 30.86 6.26
N SER A 130 -4.49 29.94 6.90
CA SER A 130 -4.88 29.51 8.25
C SER A 130 -3.72 29.00 9.08
N ASN A 131 -3.11 29.93 9.81
CA ASN A 131 -2.15 29.65 10.89
C ASN A 131 -2.87 29.14 12.13
N THR A 132 -2.71 27.87 12.45
CA THR A 132 -2.87 27.38 13.84
C THR A 132 -1.76 26.39 14.12
N ASN A 133 -0.98 26.65 15.18
CA ASN A 133 0.17 25.82 15.61
C ASN A 133 -0.20 24.33 15.76
N GLN A 134 -1.41 24.01 16.12
CA GLN A 134 -1.92 22.66 16.27
C GLN A 134 -2.06 21.91 14.94
N LYS A 135 -2.43 22.63 13.86
CA LYS A 135 -2.52 22.07 12.51
C LYS A 135 -1.14 21.70 11.96
N ASN A 136 -0.14 22.53 12.24
CA ASN A 136 1.24 22.30 11.84
C ASN A 136 1.86 21.10 12.56
N GLN A 137 1.57 20.92 13.87
CA GLN A 137 2.06 19.80 14.66
C GLN A 137 1.45 18.46 14.18
N ASN A 138 0.15 18.41 13.93
CA ASN A 138 -0.52 17.22 13.38
C ASN A 138 0.02 16.87 11.98
N GLN A 139 0.30 17.87 11.15
CA GLN A 139 0.86 17.67 9.82
C GLN A 139 2.29 17.10 9.88
N LEU A 140 3.13 17.59 10.80
CA LEU A 140 4.48 17.06 11.00
C LEU A 140 4.43 15.59 11.48
N GLN A 141 3.60 15.30 12.47
CA GLN A 141 3.42 13.92 12.95
C GLN A 141 2.89 13.00 11.84
N GLY A 142 1.88 13.44 11.09
CA GLY A 142 1.34 12.71 9.94
C GLY A 142 2.41 12.42 8.88
N THR A 143 3.29 13.39 8.60
CA THR A 143 4.43 13.21 7.67
C THR A 143 5.41 12.16 8.17
N LEU A 144 5.78 12.19 9.46
CA LEU A 144 6.70 11.20 10.05
C LEU A 144 6.11 9.79 10.00
N PHE A 145 4.83 9.62 10.36
CA PHE A 145 4.15 8.34 10.23
C PHE A 145 4.03 7.87 8.77
N GLY A 146 3.75 8.77 7.83
CA GLY A 146 3.71 8.46 6.41
C GLY A 146 5.05 8.00 5.85
N LEU A 147 6.15 8.66 6.23
CA LEU A 147 7.51 8.25 5.85
C LEU A 147 7.89 6.90 6.49
N ALA A 148 7.59 6.70 7.76
CA ALA A 148 7.81 5.41 8.41
C ALA A 148 7.01 4.29 7.73
N GLY A 149 5.73 4.52 7.41
CA GLY A 149 4.89 3.59 6.67
C GLY A 149 5.48 3.27 5.29
N SER A 150 5.90 4.29 4.53
CA SER A 150 6.53 4.07 3.21
C SER A 150 7.81 3.23 3.30
N LEU A 151 8.61 3.43 4.35
CA LEU A 151 9.82 2.62 4.60
C LEU A 151 9.45 1.17 4.97
N PHE A 152 8.42 0.95 5.81
CA PHE A 152 7.96 -0.40 6.13
C PHE A 152 7.42 -1.13 4.89
N VAL A 153 6.66 -0.45 4.02
CA VAL A 153 6.24 -1.00 2.72
C VAL A 153 7.45 -1.44 1.90
N ALA A 154 8.49 -0.61 1.83
CA ALA A 154 9.71 -0.93 1.09
C ALA A 154 10.41 -2.17 1.69
N CYS A 155 10.55 -2.25 3.01
CA CYS A 155 11.09 -3.43 3.69
C CYS A 155 10.28 -4.69 3.38
N VAL A 156 8.95 -4.59 3.39
CA VAL A 156 8.04 -5.67 3.00
C VAL A 156 8.34 -6.16 1.57
N GLN A 157 8.52 -5.25 0.61
CA GLN A 157 8.84 -5.61 -0.78
C GLN A 157 10.14 -6.42 -0.87
N ILE A 158 11.18 -6.01 -0.13
CA ILE A 158 12.46 -6.71 -0.08
C ILE A 158 12.31 -8.12 0.52
N VAL A 159 11.58 -8.25 1.63
CA VAL A 159 11.34 -9.55 2.25
C VAL A 159 10.52 -10.46 1.32
N VAL A 160 9.49 -9.94 0.66
CA VAL A 160 8.68 -10.69 -0.32
C VAL A 160 9.56 -11.12 -1.52
N ARG A 161 10.41 -10.23 -2.04
CA ARG A 161 11.37 -10.57 -3.11
C ARG A 161 12.30 -11.70 -2.69
N LYS A 162 12.87 -11.61 -1.48
CA LYS A 162 13.76 -12.66 -0.93
C LYS A 162 13.03 -13.98 -0.77
N LEU A 163 11.82 -13.98 -0.21
CA LEU A 163 11.00 -15.18 -0.04
C LEU A 163 10.61 -15.81 -1.38
N SER A 164 10.09 -15.01 -2.30
CA SER A 164 9.55 -15.51 -3.57
C SER A 164 10.61 -15.88 -4.59
N HIS A 165 11.70 -15.10 -4.72
CA HIS A 165 12.73 -15.32 -5.72
C HIS A 165 13.86 -16.23 -5.21
N GLN A 166 14.47 -15.91 -4.05
CA GLN A 166 15.64 -16.66 -3.55
C GLN A 166 15.23 -17.98 -2.88
N LEU A 167 14.15 -17.97 -2.08
CA LEU A 167 13.69 -19.13 -1.34
C LEU A 167 12.56 -19.90 -2.05
N LYS A 168 12.10 -19.40 -3.20
CA LYS A 168 11.03 -19.99 -4.02
C LYS A 168 9.76 -20.32 -3.23
N CYS A 169 9.48 -19.53 -2.19
CA CYS A 169 8.27 -19.68 -1.39
C CYS A 169 7.05 -19.20 -2.19
N ASN A 170 5.95 -19.95 -2.07
CA ASN A 170 4.69 -19.54 -2.69
C ASN A 170 4.17 -18.24 -2.06
N GLY A 171 3.65 -17.33 -2.90
CA GLY A 171 3.09 -16.05 -2.47
C GLY A 171 1.98 -16.19 -1.43
N ALA A 172 1.12 -17.19 -1.56
CA ALA A 172 0.04 -17.45 -0.62
C ALA A 172 0.54 -17.77 0.80
N MET A 173 1.69 -18.45 0.92
CA MET A 173 2.27 -18.80 2.21
C MET A 173 2.65 -17.56 3.02
N HIS A 174 3.40 -16.61 2.44
CA HIS A 174 3.78 -15.40 3.19
C HIS A 174 2.60 -14.45 3.43
N MET A 175 1.58 -14.48 2.60
CA MET A 175 0.34 -13.72 2.80
C MET A 175 -0.43 -14.22 4.02
N GLN A 176 -0.44 -15.54 4.27
CA GLN A 176 -1.11 -16.14 5.42
C GLN A 176 -0.61 -15.54 6.74
N TYR A 177 0.72 -15.48 6.93
CA TYR A 177 1.33 -14.86 8.10
C TYR A 177 0.99 -13.38 8.24
N SER A 178 0.98 -12.66 7.11
CA SER A 178 0.59 -11.25 7.11
C SER A 178 -0.85 -11.03 7.57
N TYR A 179 -1.79 -11.82 7.06
CA TYR A 179 -3.19 -11.71 7.46
C TYR A 179 -3.36 -11.96 8.96
N ILE A 180 -2.76 -13.04 9.49
CA ILE A 180 -2.85 -13.38 10.92
C ILE A 180 -2.33 -12.21 11.79
N ILE A 181 -1.13 -11.72 11.49
CA ILE A 181 -0.51 -10.65 12.29
C ILE A 181 -1.29 -9.34 12.14
N CYS A 182 -1.73 -8.98 10.92
CA CYS A 182 -2.52 -7.78 10.71
C CYS A 182 -3.89 -7.85 11.42
N ILE A 183 -4.58 -9.00 11.41
CA ILE A 183 -5.84 -9.20 12.15
C ILE A 183 -5.59 -8.99 13.65
N PHE A 184 -4.54 -9.60 14.20
CA PHE A 184 -4.20 -9.45 15.61
C PHE A 184 -3.95 -7.99 16.00
N LEU A 185 -3.10 -7.28 15.23
CA LEU A 185 -2.78 -5.88 15.48
C LEU A 185 -3.99 -4.96 15.34
N THR A 186 -4.79 -5.14 14.28
CA THR A 186 -5.99 -4.29 14.08
C THR A 186 -7.07 -4.59 15.11
N SER A 187 -7.18 -5.82 15.60
CA SER A 187 -8.11 -6.17 16.69
C SER A 187 -7.71 -5.51 18.02
N ILE A 188 -6.42 -5.46 18.34
CA ILE A 188 -5.92 -4.72 19.52
C ILE A 188 -6.27 -3.24 19.40
N LEU A 189 -6.08 -2.63 18.22
CA LEU A 189 -6.41 -1.23 18.00
C LEU A 189 -7.92 -0.95 18.14
N LEU A 190 -8.78 -1.86 17.69
CA LEU A 190 -10.23 -1.75 17.87
C LEU A 190 -10.64 -1.74 19.34
N ILE A 191 -10.04 -2.63 20.14
CA ILE A 191 -10.32 -2.72 21.59
C ILE A 191 -9.83 -1.45 22.32
N ASN A 192 -8.62 -0.99 21.99
CA ASN A 192 -8.00 0.14 22.68
C ASN A 192 -8.70 1.48 22.37
N ASN A 193 -9.24 1.65 21.17
CA ASN A 193 -9.91 2.88 20.76
C ASN A 193 -11.40 2.94 21.15
N ASN A 194 -11.93 1.94 21.89
CA ASN A 194 -13.34 1.83 22.26
C ASN A 194 -14.30 2.11 21.08
N GLU A 195 -13.95 1.61 19.90
CA GLU A 195 -14.74 1.81 18.68
C GLU A 195 -16.15 1.23 18.87
N LYS A 196 -17.15 1.94 18.34
CA LYS A 196 -18.55 1.49 18.40
C LYS A 196 -18.70 0.10 17.80
N PRO A 197 -19.56 -0.76 18.40
CA PRO A 197 -19.76 -2.11 17.89
C PRO A 197 -20.18 -2.09 16.43
N PHE A 198 -19.67 -3.04 15.69
CA PHE A 198 -19.95 -3.19 14.27
C PHE A 198 -21.42 -3.52 14.02
N VAL A 199 -22.11 -2.71 13.23
CA VAL A 199 -23.48 -2.98 12.79
C VAL A 199 -23.44 -3.71 11.45
N PHE A 200 -23.90 -4.97 11.45
CA PHE A 200 -23.92 -5.79 10.25
C PHE A 200 -24.88 -5.21 9.19
N ASN A 201 -24.39 -5.01 7.97
CA ASN A 201 -25.20 -4.61 6.83
C ASN A 201 -24.79 -5.44 5.61
N ILE A 202 -25.76 -6.04 4.93
CA ILE A 202 -25.52 -6.92 3.78
C ILE A 202 -24.78 -6.16 2.64
N LYS A 203 -25.12 -4.90 2.40
CA LYS A 203 -24.45 -4.06 1.40
C LYS A 203 -22.97 -3.85 1.75
N PHE A 204 -22.68 -3.60 3.04
CA PHE A 204 -21.30 -3.50 3.53
C PHE A 204 -20.55 -4.81 3.29
N PHE A 205 -21.17 -5.95 3.64
CA PHE A 205 -20.54 -7.26 3.49
C PHE A 205 -20.21 -7.57 2.03
N CYS A 206 -21.11 -7.29 1.08
CA CYS A 206 -20.84 -7.48 -0.34
C CYS A 206 -19.67 -6.60 -0.83
N ILE A 207 -19.65 -5.32 -0.47
CA ILE A 207 -18.58 -4.39 -0.90
C ILE A 207 -17.23 -4.82 -0.32
N ILE A 208 -17.18 -5.17 0.97
CA ILE A 208 -15.92 -5.56 1.63
C ILE A 208 -15.40 -6.90 1.10
N THR A 209 -16.30 -7.82 0.72
CA THR A 209 -15.93 -9.11 0.11
C THR A 209 -15.28 -8.91 -1.26
N ILE A 210 -15.87 -8.08 -2.12
CA ILE A 210 -15.29 -7.72 -3.43
C ILE A 210 -13.92 -7.03 -3.22
N LEU A 211 -13.85 -6.07 -2.28
CA LEU A 211 -12.62 -5.37 -1.96
C LEU A 211 -11.51 -6.32 -1.48
N SER A 212 -11.87 -7.31 -0.65
CA SER A 212 -10.95 -8.32 -0.13
C SER A 212 -10.47 -9.27 -1.21
N LEU A 213 -11.37 -9.70 -2.10
CA LEU A 213 -11.02 -10.56 -3.24
C LEU A 213 -10.05 -9.85 -4.20
N CYS A 214 -10.34 -8.60 -4.58
CA CYS A 214 -9.45 -7.79 -5.39
C CYS A 214 -8.09 -7.57 -4.71
N GLY A 215 -8.10 -7.30 -3.40
CA GLY A 215 -6.88 -7.13 -2.60
C GLY A 215 -6.04 -8.40 -2.54
N PHE A 216 -6.67 -9.56 -2.34
CA PHE A 216 -6.03 -10.86 -2.37
C PHE A 216 -5.38 -11.15 -3.72
N ALA A 217 -6.13 -10.99 -4.82
CA ALA A 217 -5.62 -11.19 -6.18
C ALA A 217 -4.44 -10.25 -6.48
N ALA A 218 -4.54 -8.97 -6.11
CA ALA A 218 -3.46 -8.01 -6.30
C ALA A 218 -2.18 -8.40 -5.55
N GLN A 219 -2.29 -8.88 -4.30
CA GLN A 219 -1.12 -9.33 -3.53
C GLN A 219 -0.49 -10.60 -4.11
N LEU A 220 -1.29 -11.56 -4.59
CA LEU A 220 -0.76 -12.75 -5.29
C LEU A 220 -0.01 -12.37 -6.56
N LEU A 221 -0.60 -11.52 -7.41
CA LEU A 221 0.04 -11.05 -8.64
C LEU A 221 1.32 -10.28 -8.35
N GLN A 222 1.31 -9.42 -7.32
CA GLN A 222 2.50 -8.69 -6.89
C GLN A 222 3.60 -9.63 -6.40
N SER A 223 3.26 -10.65 -5.60
CA SER A 223 4.22 -11.65 -5.14
C SER A 223 4.82 -12.42 -6.32
N LYS A 224 3.99 -12.81 -7.29
CA LYS A 224 4.44 -13.47 -8.52
C LYS A 224 5.34 -12.55 -9.35
N ALA A 225 4.99 -11.29 -9.51
CA ALA A 225 5.83 -10.32 -10.22
C ALA A 225 7.20 -10.18 -9.55
N LEU A 226 7.24 -10.02 -8.21
CA LEU A 226 8.49 -9.97 -7.44
C LEU A 226 9.30 -11.27 -7.45
N SER A 227 8.71 -12.41 -7.82
CA SER A 227 9.46 -13.65 -8.03
C SER A 227 10.17 -13.68 -9.40
N LEU A 228 9.64 -12.98 -10.39
CA LEU A 228 10.13 -12.98 -11.77
C LEU A 228 11.15 -11.86 -12.01
N GLU A 229 10.85 -10.64 -11.53
CA GLU A 229 11.62 -9.45 -11.86
C GLU A 229 12.13 -8.72 -10.61
N LYS A 230 13.14 -7.86 -10.78
CA LYS A 230 13.78 -7.06 -9.73
C LYS A 230 12.76 -6.18 -8.99
N ALA A 231 12.93 -6.03 -7.68
CA ALA A 231 12.08 -5.18 -6.88
C ALA A 231 12.15 -3.70 -7.32
N SER A 232 13.32 -3.26 -7.77
CA SER A 232 13.57 -1.92 -8.31
C SER A 232 12.75 -1.59 -9.58
N ILE A 233 12.35 -2.61 -10.34
CA ILE A 233 11.51 -2.46 -11.56
C ILE A 233 10.03 -2.54 -11.20
N ILE A 234 9.64 -3.55 -10.41
CA ILE A 234 8.22 -3.82 -10.09
C ILE A 234 7.59 -2.72 -9.23
N THR A 235 8.36 -2.17 -8.28
CA THR A 235 7.78 -1.25 -7.30
C THR A 235 7.34 0.09 -7.92
N PRO A 236 8.09 0.75 -8.82
CA PRO A 236 7.62 1.96 -9.50
C PRO A 236 6.39 1.77 -10.38
N MET A 237 6.16 0.55 -10.89
CA MET A 237 4.96 0.27 -11.68
C MET A 237 3.66 0.47 -10.89
N LYS A 238 3.73 0.45 -9.56
CA LYS A 238 2.58 0.80 -8.71
C LYS A 238 2.07 2.23 -8.91
N TYR A 239 2.88 3.11 -9.44
CA TYR A 239 2.45 4.47 -9.77
C TYR A 239 1.32 4.51 -10.80
N LEU A 240 1.23 3.48 -11.68
CA LEU A 240 0.12 3.34 -12.62
C LEU A 240 -1.25 3.22 -11.92
N GLN A 241 -1.31 2.73 -10.69
CA GLN A 241 -2.57 2.72 -9.93
C GLN A 241 -3.11 4.13 -9.66
N ILE A 242 -2.23 5.13 -9.52
CA ILE A 242 -2.61 6.52 -9.30
C ILE A 242 -3.22 7.10 -10.58
N LEU A 243 -2.63 6.75 -11.72
CA LEU A 243 -3.18 7.10 -13.03
C LEU A 243 -4.59 6.51 -13.22
N LEU A 244 -4.78 5.23 -12.89
CA LEU A 244 -6.10 4.60 -12.94
C LEU A 244 -7.11 5.28 -12.01
N SER A 245 -6.68 5.65 -10.79
CA SER A 245 -7.53 6.41 -9.86
C SER A 245 -7.94 7.77 -10.44
N PHE A 246 -7.01 8.47 -11.09
CA PHE A 246 -7.27 9.75 -11.76
C PHE A 246 -8.26 9.59 -12.92
N ILE A 247 -8.16 8.54 -13.73
CA ILE A 247 -9.12 8.25 -14.79
C ILE A 247 -10.52 7.98 -14.20
N ILE A 248 -10.60 7.21 -13.11
CA ILE A 248 -11.87 6.95 -12.42
C ILE A 248 -12.47 8.25 -11.89
N ASP A 249 -11.68 9.14 -11.31
CA ASP A 249 -12.14 10.43 -10.81
C ASP A 249 -12.78 11.30 -11.91
N ILE A 250 -12.22 11.26 -13.12
CA ILE A 250 -12.76 11.97 -14.27
C ILE A 250 -14.05 11.31 -14.79
N VAL A 251 -14.00 9.98 -15.01
CA VAL A 251 -15.10 9.27 -15.70
C VAL A 251 -16.29 9.05 -14.77
N VAL A 252 -16.05 8.67 -13.52
CA VAL A 252 -17.12 8.31 -12.56
C VAL A 252 -17.59 9.52 -11.77
N PHE A 253 -16.67 10.32 -11.23
CA PHE A 253 -17.01 11.48 -10.41
C PHE A 253 -17.21 12.78 -11.20
N LYS A 254 -16.88 12.75 -12.51
CA LYS A 254 -17.00 13.93 -13.40
C LYS A 254 -16.28 15.17 -12.86
N ASN A 255 -15.19 14.96 -12.12
CA ASN A 255 -14.39 16.05 -11.60
C ASN A 255 -13.74 16.82 -12.74
N GLN A 256 -13.60 18.14 -12.58
CA GLN A 256 -12.98 18.99 -13.59
C GLN A 256 -11.50 18.61 -13.76
N VAL A 257 -11.11 18.42 -15.02
CA VAL A 257 -9.71 18.10 -15.37
C VAL A 257 -8.88 19.37 -15.34
N ILE A 258 -7.88 19.38 -14.48
CA ILE A 258 -6.95 20.49 -14.37
C ILE A 258 -5.69 20.15 -15.17
N MET A 259 -5.16 21.11 -15.95
CA MET A 259 -4.03 20.91 -16.85
C MET A 259 -2.78 20.35 -16.14
N THR A 260 -2.52 20.78 -14.90
CA THR A 260 -1.40 20.26 -14.09
C THR A 260 -1.53 18.76 -13.81
N SER A 261 -2.74 18.25 -13.60
CA SER A 261 -2.97 16.82 -13.37
C SER A 261 -2.77 15.99 -14.65
N VAL A 262 -3.07 16.55 -15.82
CA VAL A 262 -2.80 15.91 -17.12
C VAL A 262 -1.28 15.78 -17.34
N ILE A 263 -0.53 16.85 -17.09
CA ILE A 263 0.93 16.83 -17.18
C ILE A 263 1.50 15.78 -16.22
N GLY A 264 1.00 15.76 -14.98
CA GLY A 264 1.41 14.76 -13.99
C GLY A 264 1.12 13.32 -14.43
N ALA A 265 -0.03 13.07 -15.05
CA ALA A 265 -0.38 11.75 -15.60
C ALA A 265 0.59 11.31 -16.71
N ILE A 266 0.97 12.21 -17.61
CA ILE A 266 1.96 11.96 -18.66
C ILE A 266 3.32 11.62 -18.04
N LEU A 267 3.78 12.36 -17.05
CA LEU A 267 5.04 12.10 -16.35
C LEU A 267 5.05 10.73 -15.65
N ILE A 268 3.93 10.30 -15.06
CA ILE A 268 3.80 8.97 -14.44
C ILE A 268 3.96 7.87 -15.51
N ILE A 269 3.31 8.02 -16.65
CA ILE A 269 3.40 7.04 -17.75
C ILE A 269 4.84 6.94 -18.25
N PHE A 270 5.45 8.08 -18.60
CA PHE A 270 6.82 8.11 -19.10
C PHE A 270 7.81 7.54 -18.08
N GLY A 271 7.71 7.93 -16.82
CA GLY A 271 8.58 7.44 -15.78
C GLY A 271 8.41 5.94 -15.52
N SER A 272 7.16 5.44 -15.50
CA SER A 272 6.89 4.01 -15.27
C SER A 272 7.38 3.13 -16.42
N ILE A 273 7.23 3.57 -17.68
CA ILE A 273 7.74 2.87 -18.85
C ILE A 273 9.27 2.93 -18.90
N GLY A 274 9.87 4.10 -18.62
CA GLY A 274 11.31 4.28 -18.66
C GLY A 274 12.09 3.46 -17.62
N VAL A 275 11.44 3.01 -16.54
CA VAL A 275 12.04 2.08 -15.57
C VAL A 275 12.20 0.66 -16.16
N ILE A 276 11.37 0.29 -17.14
CA ILE A 276 11.37 -1.05 -17.75
C ILE A 276 12.45 -1.16 -18.84
N ILE A 277 12.72 -0.06 -19.56
CA ILE A 277 13.70 0.02 -20.64
C ILE A 277 15.10 0.31 -20.09
#